data_21f83488b86f1e41eca5cbb4a09eef38
#
_entry.id   21f83488b86f1e41eca5cbb4a09eef38
#
_cell.length_a   1.000
_cell.length_b   1.000
_cell.length_c   1.000
_cell.angle_alpha   90.00
_cell.angle_beta   90.00
_cell.angle_gamma   90.00
#
_symmetry.space_group_name_H-M   'P 1'
#
loop_
_entity.id
_entity.type
_entity.pdbx_description
1 polymer ?
#
loop_
_entity_poly.entity_id
_entity_poly.type
_entity_poly.pdbx_seq_one_letter_code
_entity_poly.pdbx_strand_id
1 'polypeptide(L)'
;ISCHQNEKDVSFARKAVDSVEIKLSDQSSDLVVNYKIFGIELSVRSTHIDNSHLHMMPPFTFLLPTSGIDKSRMDMEHKIEVYCPTEWSPATQLHLVKKDENNDSMVGNKANLYTFSAPDRDRLLDGIIEVNSNENIHFKVDGRNHVLKLWDSGGFQTDSSMVTRFIEDMKKIIKEYHALFGVPDWGDYVTVLQLTEKSRGGLEHLNSQTSMLPRVCLIDGFVDEYRDLISLFSHEYMHQWNVKRLRPKNFIHYDLQQEIHTDLLWWFEGCTSWLGDILCVRSGAWSEDDWRKDMERKLSRHTIRNGSEHESLAESSHDAWIHLYRSHSFSREIQISYYLEGELAIFCVDAELRKRSKGKHGICDLMVKLCEKYALGYPNAIQIGVDYKDIRKELVNMEGGRNLGKYLDELVFDKSAPNIAKALGYYGLSLKSKVSKDNQLSSSWLGLNLSDKGGKVQVTSHQSNSPLRELIMPGDELISINRLRINSVKSLKSILAKLEPSNVEICYNHEGIIKLDKIDLRIEPELKNKLNGNGNAKWRDYIASRVI
;
A
#
# COMPACT_ATOMS: atom_id res chain seq x y z
N ILE A 1 13.82 -4.74 -30.25
CA ILE A 1 14.85 -5.67 -29.75
C ILE A 1 15.78 -6.01 -30.90
N SER A 2 17.10 -6.05 -30.67
CA SER A 2 18.10 -6.68 -31.49
C SER A 2 19.06 -7.51 -30.64
N CYS A 3 19.56 -8.60 -31.18
CA CYS A 3 20.44 -9.53 -30.47
C CYS A 3 21.71 -9.78 -31.27
N HIS A 4 22.88 -9.77 -30.62
CA HIS A 4 24.17 -9.93 -31.26
C HIS A 4 25.08 -10.84 -30.44
N GLN A 5 25.88 -11.66 -31.13
CA GLN A 5 27.02 -12.40 -30.57
C GLN A 5 28.23 -12.19 -31.50
N ASN A 6 29.40 -11.85 -30.94
CA ASN A 6 30.60 -11.58 -31.71
C ASN A 6 30.34 -10.59 -32.88
N GLU A 7 29.60 -9.51 -32.61
CA GLU A 7 29.20 -8.47 -33.60
C GLU A 7 28.29 -8.97 -34.75
N LYS A 8 27.79 -10.21 -34.67
CA LYS A 8 26.86 -10.78 -35.66
C LYS A 8 25.45 -10.86 -35.10
N ASP A 9 24.47 -10.55 -35.94
CA ASP A 9 23.07 -10.67 -35.63
C ASP A 9 22.69 -12.11 -35.28
N VAL A 10 21.93 -12.26 -34.18
CA VAL A 10 21.39 -13.54 -33.74
C VAL A 10 19.88 -13.49 -33.83
N SER A 11 19.29 -14.56 -34.37
CA SER A 11 17.86 -14.63 -34.56
C SER A 11 17.12 -14.81 -33.22
N PHE A 12 15.99 -14.12 -33.09
CA PHE A 12 15.11 -14.27 -31.95
C PHE A 12 13.65 -14.38 -32.40
N ALA A 13 12.81 -14.95 -31.54
CA ALA A 13 11.37 -15.05 -31.77
C ALA A 13 10.61 -14.74 -30.47
N ARG A 14 9.55 -13.93 -30.56
CA ARG A 14 8.64 -13.70 -29.45
C ARG A 14 7.80 -14.95 -29.21
N LYS A 15 7.83 -15.50 -28.02
CA LYS A 15 7.09 -16.71 -27.62
C LYS A 15 5.84 -16.39 -26.82
N ALA A 16 5.89 -15.36 -26.00
CA ALA A 16 4.76 -14.86 -25.23
C ALA A 16 4.80 -13.31 -25.18
N VAL A 17 3.87 -12.72 -24.44
CA VAL A 17 3.80 -11.26 -24.27
C VAL A 17 5.08 -10.72 -23.65
N ASP A 18 5.66 -11.46 -22.73
CA ASP A 18 6.77 -11.12 -21.85
C ASP A 18 8.04 -11.96 -22.11
N SER A 19 8.04 -12.85 -23.12
CA SER A 19 9.17 -13.73 -23.35
C SER A 19 9.63 -13.80 -24.80
N VAL A 20 10.95 -13.86 -24.95
CA VAL A 20 11.67 -13.94 -26.23
C VAL A 20 12.62 -15.13 -26.18
N GLU A 21 12.55 -15.99 -27.19
CA GLU A 21 13.53 -17.06 -27.42
C GLU A 21 14.63 -16.56 -28.34
N ILE A 22 15.88 -16.66 -27.90
CA ILE A 22 17.08 -16.28 -28.69
C ILE A 22 17.85 -17.55 -29.01
N LYS A 23 18.13 -17.75 -30.32
CA LYS A 23 18.92 -18.89 -30.77
C LYS A 23 20.39 -18.52 -30.76
N LEU A 24 21.11 -18.95 -29.75
CA LEU A 24 22.55 -18.70 -29.65
C LEU A 24 23.31 -19.41 -30.78
N SER A 25 24.22 -18.69 -31.44
CA SER A 25 25.14 -19.25 -32.43
C SER A 25 26.36 -19.90 -31.79
N ASP A 26 26.72 -19.47 -30.59
CA ASP A 26 27.84 -19.95 -29.79
C ASP A 26 27.48 -19.82 -28.29
N GLN A 27 27.61 -20.92 -27.53
CA GLN A 27 27.33 -20.94 -26.11
C GLN A 27 28.45 -20.36 -25.23
N SER A 28 29.62 -20.14 -25.80
CA SER A 28 30.80 -19.61 -25.10
C SER A 28 30.95 -18.09 -25.21
N SER A 29 30.23 -17.47 -26.12
CA SER A 29 30.33 -16.04 -26.42
C SER A 29 29.22 -15.23 -25.73
N ASP A 30 29.53 -14.00 -25.35
CA ASP A 30 28.59 -13.07 -24.77
C ASP A 30 27.42 -12.78 -25.73
N LEU A 31 26.22 -12.73 -25.18
CA LEU A 31 25.01 -12.28 -25.84
C LEU A 31 24.71 -10.83 -25.48
N VAL A 32 24.65 -9.96 -26.49
CA VAL A 32 24.20 -8.57 -26.35
C VAL A 32 22.75 -8.46 -26.82
N VAL A 33 21.88 -7.97 -25.96
CA VAL A 33 20.48 -7.71 -26.27
C VAL A 33 20.20 -6.22 -26.12
N ASN A 34 19.90 -5.55 -27.23
CA ASN A 34 19.51 -4.14 -27.24
C ASN A 34 17.98 -4.03 -27.33
N TYR A 35 17.37 -3.21 -26.51
CA TYR A 35 15.94 -2.98 -26.54
C TYR A 35 15.58 -1.60 -26.01
N LYS A 36 14.37 -1.16 -26.33
CA LYS A 36 13.78 0.07 -25.81
C LYS A 36 12.51 -0.29 -25.05
N ILE A 37 12.28 0.39 -23.95
CA ILE A 37 11.05 0.29 -23.16
C ILE A 37 10.33 1.63 -23.16
N PHE A 38 9.01 1.58 -23.02
CA PHE A 38 8.16 2.74 -22.81
C PHE A 38 7.78 2.81 -21.33
N GLY A 39 8.43 3.69 -20.59
CA GLY A 39 8.14 3.94 -19.18
C GLY A 39 7.18 5.12 -19.01
N ILE A 40 5.94 5.00 -19.45
CA ILE A 40 4.96 6.11 -19.45
C ILE A 40 3.95 6.05 -18.29
N GLU A 41 3.82 4.91 -17.62
CA GLU A 41 2.89 4.75 -16.51
C GLU A 41 3.51 5.25 -15.22
N LEU A 42 2.96 6.34 -14.68
CA LEU A 42 3.38 6.88 -13.39
C LEU A 42 2.73 6.09 -12.25
N SER A 43 3.47 5.16 -11.70
CA SER A 43 3.06 4.27 -10.61
C SER A 43 4.27 3.84 -9.80
N VAL A 44 4.08 3.54 -8.51
CA VAL A 44 5.13 2.94 -7.67
C VAL A 44 5.53 1.52 -8.12
N ARG A 45 4.75 0.92 -9.03
CA ARG A 45 4.92 -0.48 -9.49
C ARG A 45 5.53 -0.61 -10.86
N SER A 46 5.69 0.47 -11.61
CA SER A 46 6.16 0.45 -13.01
C SER A 46 7.35 1.37 -13.21
N THR A 47 8.12 1.11 -14.27
CA THR A 47 9.15 2.06 -14.70
C THR A 47 8.49 3.27 -15.34
N HIS A 48 8.86 4.45 -14.87
CA HIS A 48 8.43 5.73 -15.43
C HIS A 48 9.64 6.59 -15.81
N ILE A 49 9.59 7.22 -16.98
CA ILE A 49 10.59 8.18 -17.43
C ILE A 49 9.92 9.34 -18.14
N ASP A 50 10.33 10.55 -17.76
CA ASP A 50 10.00 11.79 -18.47
C ASP A 50 11.22 12.74 -18.49
N ASN A 51 11.00 14.02 -18.79
CA ASN A 51 12.06 15.02 -18.81
C ASN A 51 12.53 15.48 -17.42
N SER A 52 11.95 14.99 -16.35
CA SER A 52 12.24 15.39 -14.97
C SER A 52 12.82 14.28 -14.11
N HIS A 53 12.60 13.00 -14.46
CA HIS A 53 13.16 11.87 -13.75
C HIS A 53 13.14 10.55 -14.52
N LEU A 54 13.85 9.57 -13.97
CA LEU A 54 13.71 8.15 -14.24
C LEU A 54 13.43 7.42 -12.92
N HIS A 55 12.28 6.79 -12.81
CA HIS A 55 12.01 5.76 -11.82
C HIS A 55 12.14 4.40 -12.48
N MET A 56 13.20 3.67 -12.18
CA MET A 56 13.45 2.34 -12.75
C MET A 56 12.96 1.27 -11.79
N MET A 57 11.98 0.50 -12.24
CA MET A 57 11.50 -0.72 -11.59
C MET A 57 12.08 -1.92 -12.32
N PRO A 58 13.06 -2.64 -11.76
CA PRO A 58 13.79 -3.69 -12.46
C PRO A 58 12.95 -4.78 -13.12
N PRO A 59 11.88 -5.32 -12.50
CA PRO A 59 11.01 -6.31 -13.14
C PRO A 59 10.34 -5.81 -14.42
N PHE A 60 10.17 -4.49 -14.58
CA PHE A 60 9.59 -3.84 -15.77
C PHE A 60 10.66 -3.26 -16.72
N THR A 61 11.93 -3.41 -16.36
CA THR A 61 13.04 -2.81 -17.11
C THR A 61 13.95 -3.87 -17.72
N PHE A 62 14.33 -4.90 -16.96
CA PHE A 62 15.36 -5.83 -17.36
C PHE A 62 14.77 -7.11 -17.97
N LEU A 63 15.40 -7.55 -19.07
CA LEU A 63 15.23 -8.90 -19.59
C LEU A 63 16.14 -9.84 -18.78
N LEU A 64 15.57 -10.90 -18.27
CA LEU A 64 16.28 -11.90 -17.48
C LEU A 64 16.17 -13.27 -18.15
N PRO A 65 17.23 -14.08 -18.15
CA PRO A 65 17.16 -15.44 -18.64
C PRO A 65 16.25 -16.29 -17.74
N THR A 66 15.30 -17.02 -18.34
CA THR A 66 14.34 -17.87 -17.63
C THR A 66 14.57 -19.37 -17.87
N SER A 67 15.26 -19.73 -18.95
CA SER A 67 15.57 -21.12 -19.31
C SER A 67 16.88 -21.22 -20.08
N GLY A 68 17.42 -22.42 -20.18
CA GLY A 68 18.66 -22.65 -20.93
C GLY A 68 19.95 -22.23 -20.21
N ILE A 69 19.84 -21.77 -18.96
CA ILE A 69 20.98 -21.37 -18.12
C ILE A 69 20.98 -22.28 -16.88
N ASP A 70 22.17 -22.70 -16.48
CA ASP A 70 22.37 -23.41 -15.21
C ASP A 70 21.83 -22.56 -14.06
N LYS A 71 21.03 -23.17 -13.18
CA LYS A 71 20.45 -22.49 -11.99
C LYS A 71 21.51 -21.80 -11.14
N SER A 72 22.72 -22.36 -11.07
CA SER A 72 23.86 -21.74 -10.38
C SER A 72 24.29 -20.39 -10.98
N ARG A 73 23.98 -20.12 -12.25
CA ARG A 73 24.26 -18.85 -12.91
C ARG A 73 23.16 -17.80 -12.72
N MET A 74 21.99 -18.19 -12.20
CA MET A 74 20.93 -17.23 -11.83
C MET A 74 21.27 -16.46 -10.55
N ASP A 75 22.15 -17.02 -9.71
CA ASP A 75 22.61 -16.41 -8.45
C ASP A 75 23.97 -15.69 -8.61
N MET A 76 24.27 -15.22 -9.82
CA MET A 76 25.49 -14.44 -10.08
C MET A 76 25.30 -12.97 -9.77
N GLU A 77 26.43 -12.29 -9.51
CA GLU A 77 26.46 -10.83 -9.40
C GLU A 77 26.01 -10.18 -10.73
N HIS A 78 25.12 -9.21 -10.61
CA HIS A 78 24.65 -8.37 -11.73
C HIS A 78 25.25 -6.97 -11.59
N LYS A 79 25.73 -6.41 -12.71
CA LYS A 79 26.17 -5.01 -12.80
C LYS A 79 25.16 -4.20 -13.61
N ILE A 80 24.85 -3.03 -13.09
CA ILE A 80 23.91 -2.09 -13.71
C ILE A 80 24.66 -0.79 -13.96
N GLU A 81 24.70 -0.35 -15.21
CA GLU A 81 25.29 0.93 -15.60
C GLU A 81 24.18 1.90 -15.99
N VAL A 82 24.16 3.05 -15.32
CA VAL A 82 23.15 4.10 -15.54
C VAL A 82 23.84 5.37 -16.00
N TYR A 83 23.60 5.75 -17.24
CA TYR A 83 23.99 7.05 -17.78
C TYR A 83 22.86 8.05 -17.50
N CYS A 84 23.17 9.13 -16.83
CA CYS A 84 22.19 10.19 -16.54
C CYS A 84 22.78 11.58 -16.79
N PRO A 85 21.94 12.60 -17.03
CA PRO A 85 22.38 13.98 -17.12
C PRO A 85 23.31 14.36 -15.99
N THR A 86 24.28 15.24 -16.24
CA THR A 86 25.32 15.60 -15.26
C THR A 86 24.78 16.23 -13.97
N GLU A 87 23.63 16.90 -14.09
CA GLU A 87 22.90 17.52 -12.98
C GLU A 87 21.98 16.54 -12.21
N TRP A 88 21.81 15.30 -12.69
CA TRP A 88 20.99 14.29 -12.05
C TRP A 88 21.82 13.33 -11.21
N SER A 89 21.22 12.83 -10.13
CA SER A 89 21.85 11.84 -9.25
C SER A 89 20.89 10.70 -8.94
N PRO A 90 21.39 9.46 -8.91
CA PRO A 90 20.59 8.31 -8.54
C PRO A 90 20.47 8.16 -7.02
N ALA A 91 19.37 7.55 -6.59
CA ALA A 91 19.19 6.96 -5.26
C ALA A 91 18.70 5.52 -5.43
N THR A 92 19.36 4.58 -4.78
CA THR A 92 19.06 3.15 -4.83
C THR A 92 19.61 2.43 -3.62
N GLN A 93 19.02 1.28 -3.27
CA GLN A 93 19.57 0.37 -2.26
C GLN A 93 20.74 -0.49 -2.78
N LEU A 94 21.02 -0.47 -4.09
CA LEU A 94 22.08 -1.24 -4.70
C LEU A 94 23.45 -0.65 -4.33
N HIS A 95 24.47 -1.51 -4.29
CA HIS A 95 25.81 -1.09 -3.96
C HIS A 95 26.45 -0.27 -5.10
N LEU A 96 26.86 0.97 -4.81
CA LEU A 96 27.60 1.78 -5.77
C LEU A 96 29.05 1.27 -5.89
N VAL A 97 29.40 0.78 -7.05
CA VAL A 97 30.76 0.30 -7.38
C VAL A 97 31.63 1.43 -7.88
N LYS A 98 31.09 2.28 -8.77
CA LYS A 98 31.86 3.33 -9.43
C LYS A 98 30.96 4.49 -9.89
N LYS A 99 31.53 5.71 -9.89
CA LYS A 99 30.98 6.89 -10.54
C LYS A 99 32.03 7.49 -11.45
N ASP A 100 31.70 7.64 -12.72
CA ASP A 100 32.53 8.34 -13.70
C ASP A 100 31.78 9.59 -14.18
N GLU A 101 32.43 10.74 -14.12
CA GLU A 101 31.83 12.02 -14.47
C GLU A 101 32.16 12.42 -15.92
N ASN A 102 31.23 13.13 -16.56
CA ASN A 102 31.40 13.71 -17.89
C ASN A 102 31.77 12.71 -19.02
N ASN A 103 31.28 11.49 -18.93
CA ASN A 103 31.44 10.50 -19.98
C ASN A 103 30.64 10.88 -21.24
N ASP A 104 31.11 10.44 -22.41
CA ASP A 104 30.34 10.51 -23.63
C ASP A 104 29.20 9.47 -23.54
N SER A 105 27.95 9.96 -23.57
CA SER A 105 26.79 9.08 -23.63
C SER A 105 26.59 8.51 -25.03
N MET A 106 25.82 7.43 -25.15
CA MET A 106 25.46 6.85 -26.45
C MET A 106 24.72 7.81 -27.40
N VAL A 107 24.22 8.93 -26.90
CA VAL A 107 23.52 9.98 -27.66
C VAL A 107 24.36 11.23 -27.89
N GLY A 108 25.68 11.19 -27.58
CA GLY A 108 26.62 12.26 -27.87
C GLY A 108 26.64 13.44 -26.91
N ASN A 109 25.86 13.37 -25.79
CA ASN A 109 25.88 14.36 -24.73
C ASN A 109 26.77 13.89 -23.59
N LYS A 110 27.33 14.85 -22.80
CA LYS A 110 28.01 14.51 -21.56
C LYS A 110 27.04 13.98 -20.53
N ALA A 111 27.41 12.90 -19.86
CA ALA A 111 26.61 12.24 -18.84
C ALA A 111 27.49 11.73 -17.70
N ASN A 112 26.91 11.59 -16.53
CA ASN A 112 27.53 10.83 -15.45
C ASN A 112 27.18 9.36 -15.60
N LEU A 113 28.17 8.49 -15.46
CA LEU A 113 27.97 7.04 -15.43
C LEU A 113 28.06 6.54 -13.99
N TYR A 114 27.03 5.89 -13.54
CA TYR A 114 27.00 5.19 -12.26
C TYR A 114 26.94 3.69 -12.50
N THR A 115 27.86 2.96 -11.87
CA THR A 115 27.88 1.50 -11.90
C THR A 115 27.45 0.97 -10.54
N PHE A 116 26.38 0.19 -10.51
CA PHE A 116 25.88 -0.49 -9.32
C PHE A 116 26.07 -1.99 -9.45
N SER A 117 26.08 -2.69 -8.32
CA SER A 117 26.03 -4.16 -8.29
C SER A 117 24.86 -4.68 -7.46
N ALA A 118 24.31 -5.79 -7.90
CA ALA A 118 23.39 -6.63 -7.17
C ALA A 118 24.01 -8.03 -7.04
N PRO A 119 24.13 -8.60 -5.83
CA PRO A 119 24.84 -9.86 -5.62
C PRO A 119 24.12 -11.08 -6.22
N ASP A 120 22.83 -10.95 -6.49
CA ASP A 120 21.98 -12.00 -7.01
C ASP A 120 20.78 -11.42 -7.76
N ARG A 121 19.99 -12.30 -8.37
CA ARG A 121 18.79 -11.95 -9.13
C ARG A 121 17.72 -11.28 -8.25
N ASP A 122 17.51 -11.76 -7.03
CA ASP A 122 16.49 -11.20 -6.12
C ASP A 122 16.82 -9.76 -5.75
N ARG A 123 18.09 -9.47 -5.47
CA ARG A 123 18.56 -8.12 -5.18
C ARG A 123 18.50 -7.21 -6.39
N LEU A 124 18.76 -7.73 -7.59
CA LEU A 124 18.57 -6.99 -8.83
C LEU A 124 17.10 -6.60 -9.02
N LEU A 125 16.18 -7.57 -8.93
CA LEU A 125 14.75 -7.33 -9.15
C LEU A 125 14.12 -6.41 -8.12
N ASP A 126 14.63 -6.43 -6.89
CA ASP A 126 14.18 -5.58 -5.79
C ASP A 126 14.88 -4.20 -5.76
N GLY A 127 15.90 -4.00 -6.59
CA GLY A 127 16.79 -2.84 -6.58
C GLY A 127 16.28 -1.67 -7.40
N ILE A 128 15.26 -0.94 -6.93
CA ILE A 128 14.75 0.27 -7.61
C ILE A 128 15.86 1.32 -7.74
N ILE A 129 15.79 2.12 -8.79
CA ILE A 129 16.69 3.26 -9.01
C ILE A 129 15.84 4.49 -9.36
N GLU A 130 15.87 5.51 -8.51
CA GLU A 130 15.29 6.83 -8.78
C GLU A 130 16.39 7.80 -9.18
N VAL A 131 16.26 8.47 -10.32
CA VAL A 131 17.24 9.42 -10.87
C VAL A 131 16.56 10.73 -11.20
N ASN A 132 16.95 11.80 -10.60
CA ASN A 132 16.45 13.17 -10.88
C ASN A 132 17.45 14.23 -10.39
N SER A 133 17.13 15.51 -10.62
CA SER A 133 17.99 16.63 -10.27
C SER A 133 17.99 17.01 -8.78
N ASN A 134 17.04 16.50 -7.97
CA ASN A 134 17.03 16.81 -6.54
C ASN A 134 18.18 16.07 -5.85
N GLU A 135 18.79 16.75 -4.86
CA GLU A 135 19.83 16.16 -4.06
C GLU A 135 19.30 15.00 -3.20
N ASN A 136 20.17 14.04 -2.93
CA ASN A 136 19.94 12.98 -1.97
C ASN A 136 20.09 13.53 -0.55
N ILE A 137 19.03 13.49 0.25
CA ILE A 137 19.07 13.96 1.64
C ILE A 137 19.50 12.81 2.53
N HIS A 138 20.69 12.92 3.10
CA HIS A 138 21.30 11.88 3.95
C HIS A 138 21.09 12.18 5.43
N PHE A 139 20.72 11.16 6.19
CA PHE A 139 20.65 11.23 7.65
C PHE A 139 20.96 9.86 8.28
N LYS A 140 21.23 9.86 9.60
CA LYS A 140 21.53 8.63 10.34
C LYS A 140 20.57 8.45 11.50
N VAL A 141 20.24 7.18 11.77
CA VAL A 141 19.50 6.77 12.96
C VAL A 141 20.20 5.54 13.54
N ASP A 142 20.63 5.64 14.80
CA ASP A 142 21.34 4.58 15.53
C ASP A 142 22.53 3.99 14.74
N GLY A 143 23.25 4.85 14.01
CA GLY A 143 24.41 4.48 13.20
C GLY A 143 24.09 4.02 11.77
N ARG A 144 22.84 3.63 11.47
CA ARG A 144 22.41 3.24 10.13
C ARG A 144 22.16 4.46 9.24
N ASN A 145 22.66 4.43 8.01
CA ASN A 145 22.41 5.49 7.04
C ASN A 145 21.02 5.35 6.43
N HIS A 146 20.41 6.51 6.17
CA HIS A 146 19.14 6.63 5.45
C HIS A 146 19.26 7.72 4.39
N VAL A 147 18.60 7.53 3.26
CA VAL A 147 18.53 8.47 2.16
C VAL A 147 17.08 8.77 1.85
N LEU A 148 16.72 10.04 1.80
CA LEU A 148 15.45 10.50 1.25
C LEU A 148 15.70 11.12 -0.12
N LYS A 149 15.06 10.58 -1.16
CA LYS A 149 15.03 11.10 -2.53
C LYS A 149 13.64 11.59 -2.84
N LEU A 150 13.51 12.90 -3.08
CA LEU A 150 12.26 13.52 -3.48
C LEU A 150 12.20 13.63 -5.01
N TRP A 151 11.03 13.42 -5.57
CA TRP A 151 10.70 13.81 -6.93
C TRP A 151 9.37 14.58 -6.97
N ASP A 152 9.37 15.68 -7.69
CA ASP A 152 8.18 16.42 -8.11
C ASP A 152 8.35 16.74 -9.60
N SER A 153 7.33 16.57 -10.41
CA SER A 153 7.37 16.77 -11.88
C SER A 153 7.75 18.19 -12.34
N GLY A 154 8.13 19.02 -11.42
CA GLY A 154 8.76 20.29 -11.64
C GLY A 154 7.87 21.50 -11.38
N GLY A 155 8.45 22.49 -10.77
CA GLY A 155 7.87 23.81 -10.61
C GLY A 155 7.10 24.07 -9.32
N PHE A 156 6.73 23.04 -8.55
CA PHE A 156 6.20 23.26 -7.21
C PHE A 156 7.34 23.18 -6.19
N GLN A 157 7.49 24.24 -5.40
CA GLN A 157 8.44 24.21 -4.29
C GLN A 157 7.74 23.63 -3.07
N THR A 158 8.17 22.45 -2.65
CA THR A 158 7.80 21.90 -1.34
C THR A 158 8.31 22.82 -0.25
N ASP A 159 7.54 22.97 0.83
CA ASP A 159 7.99 23.75 1.98
C ASP A 159 9.18 23.03 2.63
N SER A 160 10.35 23.71 2.63
CA SER A 160 11.59 23.15 3.21
C SER A 160 11.45 22.85 4.70
N SER A 161 10.59 23.59 5.42
CA SER A 161 10.30 23.33 6.83
C SER A 161 9.52 22.03 7.00
N MET A 162 8.61 21.71 6.10
CA MET A 162 7.85 20.45 6.10
C MET A 162 8.73 19.26 5.72
N VAL A 163 9.68 19.42 4.81
CA VAL A 163 10.68 18.37 4.52
C VAL A 163 11.55 18.10 5.76
N THR A 164 12.02 19.14 6.44
CA THR A 164 12.78 19.01 7.69
C THR A 164 11.95 18.29 8.77
N ARG A 165 10.70 18.69 8.95
CA ARG A 165 9.77 18.04 9.87
C ARG A 165 9.59 16.56 9.52
N PHE A 166 9.40 16.23 8.25
CA PHE A 166 9.24 14.85 7.81
C PHE A 166 10.47 14.00 8.16
N ILE A 167 11.68 14.51 7.92
CA ILE A 167 12.93 13.80 8.29
C ILE A 167 13.00 13.57 9.81
N GLU A 168 12.64 14.55 10.62
CA GLU A 168 12.64 14.37 12.08
C GLU A 168 11.59 13.35 12.54
N ASP A 169 10.42 13.34 11.92
CA ASP A 169 9.39 12.34 12.24
C ASP A 169 9.79 10.94 11.73
N MET A 170 10.42 10.83 10.54
CA MET A 170 11.06 9.57 10.09
C MET A 170 12.04 9.04 11.13
N LYS A 171 12.97 9.88 11.63
CA LYS A 171 13.95 9.48 12.64
C LYS A 171 13.32 8.94 13.91
N LYS A 172 12.25 9.57 14.39
CA LYS A 172 11.51 9.12 15.57
C LYS A 172 10.85 7.74 15.34
N ILE A 173 10.17 7.57 14.19
CA ILE A 173 9.52 6.32 13.81
C ILE A 173 10.57 5.20 13.69
N ILE A 174 11.67 5.45 13.00
CA ILE A 174 12.76 4.48 12.81
C ILE A 174 13.31 4.01 14.16
N LYS A 175 13.47 4.91 15.13
CA LYS A 175 13.92 4.54 16.48
C LYS A 175 12.95 3.59 17.19
N GLU A 176 11.64 3.77 17.03
CA GLU A 176 10.65 2.82 17.59
C GLU A 176 10.76 1.43 16.91
N TYR A 177 11.03 1.38 15.61
CA TYR A 177 11.32 0.12 14.92
C TYR A 177 12.59 -0.53 15.42
N HIS A 178 13.66 0.25 15.61
CA HIS A 178 14.93 -0.25 16.16
C HIS A 178 14.78 -0.73 17.61
N ALA A 179 13.97 -0.06 18.42
CA ALA A 179 13.65 -0.50 19.77
C ALA A 179 12.85 -1.82 19.78
N LEU A 180 12.04 -2.09 18.74
CA LEU A 180 11.24 -3.31 18.64
C LEU A 180 12.02 -4.49 18.06
N PHE A 181 12.77 -4.29 16.97
CA PHE A 181 13.41 -5.34 16.18
C PHE A 181 14.94 -5.40 16.32
N GLY A 182 15.55 -4.44 17.00
CA GLY A 182 16.99 -4.18 16.94
C GLY A 182 17.36 -3.32 15.73
N VAL A 183 18.57 -2.76 15.77
CA VAL A 183 19.10 -2.00 14.62
C VAL A 183 19.50 -2.97 13.51
N PRO A 184 18.93 -2.83 12.31
CA PRO A 184 19.28 -3.72 11.20
C PRO A 184 20.73 -3.48 10.72
N ASP A 185 21.44 -4.57 10.46
CA ASP A 185 22.78 -4.57 9.86
C ASP A 185 22.76 -4.82 8.32
N TRP A 186 21.60 -4.65 7.71
CA TRP A 186 21.34 -4.99 6.30
C TRP A 186 21.76 -3.90 5.31
N GLY A 187 22.53 -2.91 5.73
CA GLY A 187 22.98 -1.78 4.92
C GLY A 187 22.05 -0.56 5.00
N ASP A 188 22.30 0.39 4.11
CA ASP A 188 21.57 1.66 4.04
C ASP A 188 20.11 1.46 3.66
N TYR A 189 19.24 2.42 4.01
CA TYR A 189 17.85 2.43 3.62
C TYR A 189 17.49 3.64 2.77
N VAL A 190 16.81 3.43 1.66
CA VAL A 190 16.43 4.49 0.72
C VAL A 190 14.91 4.68 0.71
N THR A 191 14.46 5.89 0.96
CA THR A 191 13.06 6.30 0.78
C THR A 191 12.95 7.18 -0.46
N VAL A 192 12.23 6.71 -1.47
CA VAL A 192 11.83 7.52 -2.62
C VAL A 192 10.43 8.06 -2.36
N LEU A 193 10.24 9.37 -2.42
CA LEU A 193 8.94 10.01 -2.31
C LEU A 193 8.63 10.80 -3.59
N GLN A 194 7.66 10.30 -4.34
CA GLN A 194 7.15 10.90 -5.56
C GLN A 194 5.93 11.77 -5.24
N LEU A 195 6.02 13.07 -5.52
CA LEU A 195 4.97 14.05 -5.28
C LEU A 195 4.15 14.28 -6.55
N THR A 196 2.86 14.00 -6.46
CA THR A 196 1.92 14.06 -7.59
C THR A 196 0.76 15.02 -7.32
N GLU A 197 -0.19 15.10 -8.24
CA GLU A 197 -1.42 15.86 -8.03
C GLU A 197 -2.36 15.17 -7.03
N LYS A 198 -2.60 13.85 -7.21
CA LYS A 198 -3.63 13.11 -6.45
C LYS A 198 -3.35 11.62 -6.26
N SER A 199 -2.29 11.09 -6.87
CA SER A 199 -1.99 9.66 -6.78
C SER A 199 -1.51 9.31 -5.38
N ARG A 200 -1.83 8.10 -4.92
CA ARG A 200 -1.40 7.53 -3.66
C ARG A 200 -0.99 6.07 -3.88
N GLY A 201 0.14 5.69 -3.33
CA GLY A 201 0.61 4.32 -3.35
C GLY A 201 1.92 4.20 -2.59
N GLY A 202 2.23 3.00 -2.16
CA GLY A 202 3.52 2.61 -1.63
C GLY A 202 3.93 1.29 -2.24
N LEU A 203 5.22 1.03 -2.26
CA LEU A 203 5.79 -0.26 -2.61
C LEU A 203 7.08 -0.46 -1.84
N GLU A 204 7.07 -1.53 -1.11
CA GLU A 204 8.15 -1.97 -0.26
C GLU A 204 9.23 -2.71 -1.05
N HIS A 205 10.47 -2.51 -0.62
CA HIS A 205 11.65 -3.23 -1.07
C HIS A 205 12.46 -3.69 0.14
N LEU A 206 13.49 -4.50 -0.09
CA LEU A 206 14.26 -5.10 1.00
C LEU A 206 14.94 -4.06 1.89
N ASN A 207 15.52 -3.03 1.28
CA ASN A 207 16.19 -1.91 1.95
C ASN A 207 15.79 -0.56 1.34
N SER A 208 14.62 -0.48 0.72
CA SER A 208 14.08 0.78 0.22
C SER A 208 12.55 0.73 0.16
N GLN A 209 11.96 1.87 -0.09
CA GLN A 209 10.55 2.03 -0.42
C GLN A 209 10.36 3.09 -1.48
N THR A 210 9.35 2.94 -2.31
CA THR A 210 8.82 4.02 -3.16
C THR A 210 7.43 4.39 -2.66
N SER A 211 7.25 5.65 -2.30
CA SER A 211 5.97 6.22 -1.88
C SER A 211 5.54 7.29 -2.86
N MET A 212 4.25 7.34 -3.17
CA MET A 212 3.64 8.33 -4.05
C MET A 212 2.47 8.99 -3.33
N LEU A 213 2.45 10.32 -3.26
CA LEU A 213 1.42 11.07 -2.53
C LEU A 213 1.11 12.40 -3.23
N PRO A 214 -0.07 12.99 -2.96
CA PRO A 214 -0.33 14.37 -3.35
C PRO A 214 0.71 15.32 -2.76
N ARG A 215 1.28 16.21 -3.60
CA ARG A 215 2.36 17.13 -3.18
C ARG A 215 2.02 18.03 -2.00
N VAL A 216 0.73 18.25 -1.77
CA VAL A 216 0.23 19.01 -0.62
C VAL A 216 0.60 18.38 0.73
N CYS A 217 0.97 17.10 0.78
CA CYS A 217 1.43 16.45 2.01
C CYS A 217 2.70 17.10 2.61
N LEU A 218 3.47 17.83 1.80
CA LEU A 218 4.65 18.61 2.23
C LEU A 218 4.42 20.12 2.16
N ILE A 219 3.17 20.55 2.37
CA ILE A 219 2.80 21.96 2.51
C ILE A 219 2.19 22.16 3.91
N ASP A 220 2.58 23.23 4.59
CA ASP A 220 2.00 23.55 5.90
C ASP A 220 0.48 23.79 5.80
N GLY A 221 -0.25 23.36 6.81
CA GLY A 221 -1.71 23.45 6.88
C GLY A 221 -2.48 22.23 6.33
N PHE A 222 -1.85 21.34 5.55
CA PHE A 222 -2.46 20.11 5.04
C PHE A 222 -2.24 18.93 6.01
N VAL A 223 -2.87 19.02 7.17
CA VAL A 223 -2.62 18.11 8.31
C VAL A 223 -3.04 16.68 8.02
N ASP A 224 -4.13 16.47 7.30
CA ASP A 224 -4.64 15.12 6.99
C ASP A 224 -3.75 14.41 5.96
N GLU A 225 -3.25 15.15 4.97
CA GLU A 225 -2.31 14.63 3.97
C GLU A 225 -0.93 14.36 4.57
N TYR A 226 -0.47 15.21 5.49
CA TYR A 226 0.77 14.94 6.22
C TYR A 226 0.63 13.70 7.13
N ARG A 227 -0.51 13.52 7.78
CA ARG A 227 -0.80 12.30 8.56
C ARG A 227 -0.73 11.04 7.68
N ASP A 228 -1.30 11.12 6.47
CA ASP A 228 -1.25 10.01 5.51
C ASP A 228 0.18 9.71 5.05
N LEU A 229 1.02 10.73 4.84
CA LEU A 229 2.46 10.56 4.54
C LEU A 229 3.19 9.81 5.66
N ILE A 230 2.95 10.17 6.91
CA ILE A 230 3.58 9.53 8.08
C ILE A 230 3.14 8.06 8.21
N SER A 231 1.84 7.78 8.04
CA SER A 231 1.31 6.41 8.05
C SER A 231 1.90 5.58 6.92
N LEU A 232 1.92 6.10 5.69
CA LEU A 232 2.47 5.39 4.54
C LEU A 232 3.95 5.10 4.72
N PHE A 233 4.75 6.10 5.14
CA PHE A 233 6.17 5.88 5.41
C PHE A 233 6.38 4.76 6.42
N SER A 234 5.65 4.77 7.52
CA SER A 234 5.77 3.76 8.58
C SER A 234 5.35 2.37 8.09
N HIS A 235 4.27 2.29 7.31
CA HIS A 235 3.79 1.04 6.70
C HIS A 235 4.85 0.42 5.80
N GLU A 236 5.38 1.19 4.84
CA GLU A 236 6.41 0.70 3.90
C GLU A 236 7.73 0.38 4.63
N TYR A 237 8.08 1.12 5.69
CA TYR A 237 9.25 0.83 6.49
C TYR A 237 9.13 -0.49 7.27
N MET A 238 7.93 -0.83 7.76
CA MET A 238 7.64 -2.10 8.43
C MET A 238 7.89 -3.30 7.52
N HIS A 239 7.64 -3.15 6.24
CA HIS A 239 7.79 -4.23 5.28
C HIS A 239 9.23 -4.77 5.14
N GLN A 240 10.26 -4.07 5.63
CA GLN A 240 11.59 -4.65 5.73
C GLN A 240 11.60 -5.99 6.50
N TRP A 241 10.72 -6.09 7.51
CA TRP A 241 10.52 -7.30 8.30
C TRP A 241 9.35 -8.11 7.76
N ASN A 242 8.18 -7.52 7.72
CA ASN A 242 6.92 -8.18 7.36
C ASN A 242 6.58 -7.88 5.91
N VAL A 243 7.05 -8.59 5.08
CA VAL A 243 6.99 -9.39 3.87
C VAL A 243 8.35 -9.53 3.19
N LYS A 244 9.29 -8.61 3.35
CA LYS A 244 10.57 -8.73 2.61
C LYS A 244 11.51 -9.79 3.24
N ARG A 245 11.40 -10.02 4.54
CA ARG A 245 12.20 -11.05 5.24
C ARG A 245 11.35 -12.15 5.83
N LEU A 246 10.32 -11.84 6.60
CA LEU A 246 9.27 -12.78 6.97
C LEU A 246 8.29 -12.86 5.79
N ARG A 247 8.33 -13.94 5.01
CA ARG A 247 7.54 -14.11 3.78
C ARG A 247 6.52 -15.24 3.93
N PRO A 248 5.43 -15.24 3.17
CA PRO A 248 4.69 -16.47 2.93
C PRO A 248 5.60 -17.56 2.36
N LYS A 249 5.43 -18.81 2.74
CA LYS A 249 6.27 -19.91 2.25
C LYS A 249 6.35 -19.98 0.73
N ASN A 250 5.24 -19.74 0.06
CA ASN A 250 5.16 -19.73 -1.40
C ASN A 250 5.79 -18.49 -2.07
N PHE A 251 6.20 -17.47 -1.29
CA PHE A 251 6.94 -16.32 -1.80
C PHE A 251 8.46 -16.47 -1.66
N ILE A 252 8.95 -17.55 -1.05
CA ILE A 252 10.40 -17.79 -0.92
C ILE A 252 11.02 -18.06 -2.30
N HIS A 253 10.35 -18.91 -3.09
CA HIS A 253 10.72 -19.17 -4.48
C HIS A 253 9.54 -18.76 -5.36
N TYR A 254 9.70 -17.66 -6.10
CA TYR A 254 8.65 -17.11 -6.93
C TYR A 254 9.03 -17.14 -8.42
N ASP A 255 8.00 -17.22 -9.26
CA ASP A 255 8.09 -17.09 -10.69
C ASP A 255 7.32 -15.84 -11.12
N LEU A 256 8.02 -14.85 -11.70
CA LEU A 256 7.38 -13.61 -12.16
C LEU A 256 6.46 -13.80 -13.37
N GLN A 257 6.46 -14.98 -13.99
CA GLN A 257 5.56 -15.32 -15.09
C GLN A 257 4.21 -15.87 -14.63
N GLN A 258 4.00 -16.01 -13.32
CA GLN A 258 2.79 -16.58 -12.73
C GLN A 258 2.28 -15.71 -11.58
N GLU A 259 0.96 -15.65 -11.44
CA GLU A 259 0.32 -15.11 -10.25
C GLU A 259 0.57 -16.06 -9.06
N ILE A 260 0.97 -15.50 -7.93
CA ILE A 260 1.16 -16.25 -6.69
C ILE A 260 0.03 -15.89 -5.75
N HIS A 261 -0.77 -16.87 -5.39
CA HIS A 261 -1.86 -16.73 -4.45
C HIS A 261 -1.42 -17.08 -3.03
N THR A 262 -1.87 -16.32 -2.05
CA THR A 262 -1.65 -16.58 -0.63
C THR A 262 -2.87 -16.14 0.19
N ASP A 263 -3.20 -16.91 1.21
CA ASP A 263 -4.26 -16.61 2.17
C ASP A 263 -3.78 -15.70 3.32
N LEU A 264 -2.59 -15.09 3.20
CA LEU A 264 -1.91 -14.40 4.29
C LEU A 264 -1.78 -12.88 4.12
N LEU A 265 -2.32 -12.25 3.06
CA LEU A 265 -2.17 -10.80 2.88
C LEU A 265 -2.80 -10.00 4.04
N TRP A 266 -3.84 -10.52 4.69
CA TRP A 266 -4.39 -9.92 5.91
C TRP A 266 -3.34 -9.77 7.03
N TRP A 267 -2.35 -10.69 7.10
CA TRP A 267 -1.23 -10.59 8.03
C TRP A 267 -0.17 -9.63 7.49
N PHE A 268 0.25 -9.83 6.24
CA PHE A 268 1.35 -9.06 5.67
C PHE A 268 1.01 -7.60 5.40
N GLU A 269 -0.27 -7.27 5.23
CA GLU A 269 -0.77 -5.91 5.04
C GLU A 269 -1.52 -5.38 6.25
N GLY A 270 -2.47 -6.16 6.77
CA GLY A 270 -3.27 -5.73 7.91
C GLY A 270 -2.45 -5.57 9.19
N CYS A 271 -1.55 -6.53 9.49
CA CYS A 271 -0.66 -6.41 10.64
C CYS A 271 0.37 -5.30 10.44
N THR A 272 0.88 -5.12 9.22
CA THR A 272 1.79 -4.01 8.88
C THR A 272 1.11 -2.66 9.10
N SER A 273 -0.14 -2.50 8.66
CA SER A 273 -0.93 -1.28 8.89
C SER A 273 -1.12 -0.99 10.38
N TRP A 274 -1.53 -2.01 11.14
CA TRP A 274 -1.73 -1.85 12.59
C TRP A 274 -0.43 -1.47 13.32
N LEU A 275 0.67 -2.20 13.07
CA LEU A 275 1.95 -1.93 13.71
C LEU A 275 2.52 -0.59 13.26
N GLY A 276 2.44 -0.27 11.97
CA GLY A 276 2.90 1.00 11.41
C GLY A 276 2.26 2.20 12.11
N ASP A 277 0.94 2.20 12.25
CA ASP A 277 0.21 3.30 12.88
C ASP A 277 0.47 3.40 14.40
N ILE A 278 0.58 2.28 15.10
CA ILE A 278 0.92 2.29 16.53
C ILE A 278 2.34 2.82 16.76
N LEU A 279 3.29 2.50 15.89
CA LEU A 279 4.65 3.03 15.99
C LEU A 279 4.71 4.52 15.64
N CYS A 280 3.84 5.02 14.74
CA CYS A 280 3.67 6.47 14.54
C CYS A 280 3.24 7.19 15.82
N VAL A 281 2.32 6.59 16.59
CA VAL A 281 1.88 7.19 17.87
C VAL A 281 2.97 7.09 18.92
N ARG A 282 3.60 5.94 19.09
CA ARG A 282 4.69 5.74 20.07
C ARG A 282 5.85 6.69 19.84
N SER A 283 6.21 6.92 18.61
CA SER A 283 7.28 7.84 18.22
C SER A 283 6.96 9.33 18.48
N GLY A 284 5.67 9.66 18.66
CA GLY A 284 5.17 11.03 18.70
C GLY A 284 5.13 11.76 17.36
N ALA A 285 5.36 11.03 16.24
CA ALA A 285 5.12 11.57 14.88
C ALA A 285 3.61 11.76 14.64
N TRP A 286 2.78 10.90 15.23
CA TRP A 286 1.34 11.11 15.39
C TRP A 286 1.02 11.42 16.85
N SER A 287 0.11 12.35 17.06
CA SER A 287 -0.58 12.51 18.33
C SER A 287 -1.64 11.41 18.53
N GLU A 288 -2.11 11.21 19.76
CA GLU A 288 -3.27 10.33 20.00
C GLU A 288 -4.51 10.79 19.23
N ASP A 289 -4.69 12.11 19.01
CA ASP A 289 -5.80 12.66 18.24
C ASP A 289 -5.69 12.32 16.74
N ASP A 290 -4.48 12.26 16.19
CA ASP A 290 -4.24 11.81 14.82
C ASP A 290 -4.63 10.34 14.64
N TRP A 291 -4.23 9.47 15.57
CA TRP A 291 -4.65 8.07 15.56
C TRP A 291 -6.16 7.93 15.69
N ARG A 292 -6.80 8.72 16.57
CA ARG A 292 -8.26 8.69 16.73
C ARG A 292 -8.99 9.06 15.45
N LYS A 293 -8.55 10.12 14.77
CA LYS A 293 -9.13 10.55 13.49
C LYS A 293 -8.96 9.50 12.41
N ASP A 294 -7.80 8.88 12.34
CA ASP A 294 -7.55 7.80 11.39
C ASP A 294 -8.41 6.57 11.68
N MET A 295 -8.44 6.12 12.92
CA MET A 295 -9.28 4.99 13.34
C MET A 295 -10.78 5.27 13.11
N GLU A 296 -11.28 6.49 13.39
CA GLU A 296 -12.65 6.88 13.09
C GLU A 296 -12.97 6.80 11.60
N ARG A 297 -12.02 7.19 10.73
CA ARG A 297 -12.13 7.05 9.27
C ARG A 297 -12.18 5.57 8.87
N LYS A 298 -11.32 4.73 9.41
CA LYS A 298 -11.28 3.28 9.18
C LYS A 298 -12.59 2.61 9.63
N LEU A 299 -13.05 2.89 10.82
CA LEU A 299 -14.30 2.36 11.36
C LEU A 299 -15.52 2.81 10.56
N SER A 300 -15.51 4.04 10.04
CA SER A 300 -16.58 4.51 9.16
C SER A 300 -16.58 3.76 7.82
N ARG A 301 -15.40 3.44 7.28
CA ARG A 301 -15.30 2.60 6.08
C ARG A 301 -15.72 1.15 6.32
N HIS A 302 -15.39 0.59 7.47
CA HIS A 302 -15.79 -0.75 7.90
C HIS A 302 -17.31 -0.87 7.99
N THR A 303 -17.99 0.09 8.64
CA THR A 303 -19.44 0.03 8.85
C THR A 303 -20.30 0.24 7.59
N ILE A 304 -19.74 0.80 6.53
CA ILE A 304 -20.45 1.01 5.25
C ILE A 304 -20.42 -0.25 4.37
N ARG A 305 -19.57 -1.24 4.69
CA ARG A 305 -19.34 -2.41 3.85
C ARG A 305 -19.98 -3.65 4.47
N ASN A 306 -20.75 -4.38 3.68
CA ASN A 306 -21.31 -5.68 4.07
C ASN A 306 -20.50 -6.87 3.55
N GLY A 307 -19.33 -6.61 2.96
CA GLY A 307 -18.48 -7.63 2.34
C GLY A 307 -18.11 -8.78 3.28
N SER A 308 -18.02 -8.52 4.61
CA SER A 308 -17.71 -9.55 5.62
C SER A 308 -18.79 -10.64 5.75
N GLU A 309 -19.99 -10.44 5.22
CA GLU A 309 -21.02 -11.48 5.13
C GLU A 309 -20.79 -12.42 3.93
N HIS A 310 -19.96 -12.01 2.98
CA HIS A 310 -19.74 -12.70 1.71
C HIS A 310 -18.32 -13.26 1.57
N GLU A 311 -17.33 -12.63 2.19
CA GLU A 311 -15.91 -12.92 2.02
C GLU A 311 -15.17 -12.93 3.37
N SER A 312 -14.32 -13.93 3.58
CA SER A 312 -13.42 -14.03 4.72
C SER A 312 -12.08 -13.32 4.44
N LEU A 313 -11.27 -13.09 5.49
CA LEU A 313 -9.93 -12.51 5.32
C LEU A 313 -8.99 -13.40 4.50
N ALA A 314 -9.09 -14.72 4.66
CA ALA A 314 -8.30 -15.67 3.88
C ALA A 314 -8.71 -15.63 2.39
N GLU A 315 -10.01 -15.63 2.07
CA GLU A 315 -10.51 -15.51 0.71
C GLU A 315 -10.08 -14.18 0.07
N SER A 316 -10.29 -13.05 0.77
CA SER A 316 -9.87 -11.72 0.29
C SER A 316 -8.36 -11.63 0.00
N SER A 317 -7.55 -12.30 0.81
CA SER A 317 -6.10 -12.38 0.61
C SER A 317 -5.75 -13.25 -0.61
N HIS A 318 -6.38 -14.41 -0.74
CA HIS A 318 -6.12 -15.36 -1.82
C HIS A 318 -6.54 -14.80 -3.19
N ASP A 319 -7.67 -14.15 -3.24
CA ASP A 319 -8.29 -13.64 -4.47
C ASP A 319 -7.89 -12.19 -4.80
N ALA A 320 -6.83 -11.65 -4.18
CA ALA A 320 -6.38 -10.27 -4.35
C ALA A 320 -6.18 -9.88 -5.83
N TRP A 321 -5.67 -10.79 -6.66
CA TRP A 321 -5.43 -10.55 -8.08
C TRP A 321 -6.71 -10.21 -8.86
N ILE A 322 -7.84 -10.84 -8.51
CA ILE A 322 -9.13 -10.65 -9.19
C ILE A 322 -10.07 -9.73 -8.42
N HIS A 323 -9.84 -9.51 -7.12
CA HIS A 323 -10.68 -8.65 -6.28
C HIS A 323 -10.09 -7.25 -6.12
N LEU A 324 -8.91 -7.11 -5.51
CA LEU A 324 -8.31 -5.81 -5.26
C LEU A 324 -7.84 -5.13 -6.56
N TYR A 325 -7.10 -5.88 -7.40
CA TYR A 325 -6.49 -5.33 -8.61
C TYR A 325 -7.44 -5.25 -9.81
N ARG A 326 -8.61 -5.89 -9.73
CA ARG A 326 -9.67 -5.82 -10.76
C ARG A 326 -11.02 -5.52 -10.14
N SER A 327 -11.06 -4.52 -9.26
CA SER A 327 -12.31 -4.11 -8.61
C SER A 327 -13.35 -3.67 -9.63
N HIS A 328 -14.60 -3.98 -9.34
CA HIS A 328 -15.77 -3.63 -10.14
C HIS A 328 -16.81 -2.88 -9.30
N SER A 329 -17.89 -2.44 -9.91
CA SER A 329 -18.90 -1.59 -9.29
C SER A 329 -19.55 -2.18 -8.03
N PHE A 330 -19.61 -3.51 -7.92
CA PHE A 330 -20.18 -4.23 -6.77
C PHE A 330 -19.16 -4.68 -5.73
N SER A 331 -17.87 -4.49 -5.98
CA SER A 331 -16.80 -4.92 -5.05
C SER A 331 -17.01 -4.41 -3.63
N ARG A 332 -17.54 -3.19 -3.46
CA ARG A 332 -17.78 -2.62 -2.12
C ARG A 332 -18.89 -3.31 -1.33
N GLU A 333 -19.76 -4.04 -2.00
CA GLU A 333 -20.89 -4.74 -1.37
C GLU A 333 -20.54 -6.17 -0.96
N ILE A 334 -19.70 -6.84 -1.75
CA ILE A 334 -19.44 -8.28 -1.63
C ILE A 334 -18.00 -8.63 -1.26
N GLN A 335 -17.09 -7.64 -1.27
CA GLN A 335 -15.68 -7.85 -0.97
C GLN A 335 -15.25 -7.04 0.25
N ILE A 336 -14.31 -7.60 1.01
CA ILE A 336 -13.61 -6.89 2.06
C ILE A 336 -12.21 -6.46 1.58
N SER A 337 -11.57 -5.60 2.34
CA SER A 337 -10.16 -5.25 2.14
C SER A 337 -9.34 -5.96 3.19
N TYR A 338 -8.47 -6.87 2.79
CA TYR A 338 -7.54 -7.53 3.72
C TYR A 338 -6.59 -6.53 4.41
N TYR A 339 -6.39 -5.33 3.88
CA TYR A 339 -5.74 -4.22 4.59
C TYR A 339 -6.58 -3.75 5.77
N LEU A 340 -7.79 -3.28 5.51
CA LEU A 340 -8.66 -2.66 6.52
C LEU A 340 -9.18 -3.69 7.53
N GLU A 341 -9.81 -4.76 7.02
CA GLU A 341 -10.40 -5.79 7.91
C GLU A 341 -9.31 -6.60 8.60
N GLY A 342 -8.16 -6.81 7.94
CA GLY A 342 -6.98 -7.41 8.54
C GLY A 342 -6.42 -6.58 9.69
N GLU A 343 -6.29 -5.27 9.51
CA GLU A 343 -5.86 -4.35 10.56
C GLU A 343 -6.80 -4.38 11.77
N LEU A 344 -8.12 -4.34 11.53
CA LEU A 344 -9.13 -4.39 12.61
C LEU A 344 -9.15 -5.76 13.32
N ALA A 345 -8.94 -6.85 12.59
CA ALA A 345 -8.80 -8.19 13.16
C ALA A 345 -7.54 -8.29 14.05
N ILE A 346 -6.39 -7.78 13.56
CA ILE A 346 -5.15 -7.71 14.34
C ILE A 346 -5.32 -6.86 15.59
N PHE A 347 -5.99 -5.71 15.52
CA PHE A 347 -6.33 -4.91 16.70
C PHE A 347 -7.12 -5.72 17.73
N CYS A 348 -8.09 -6.52 17.28
CA CYS A 348 -8.88 -7.37 18.16
C CYS A 348 -8.05 -8.48 18.81
N VAL A 349 -7.16 -9.12 18.06
CA VAL A 349 -6.24 -10.15 18.58
C VAL A 349 -5.23 -9.54 19.55
N ASP A 350 -4.66 -8.37 19.25
CA ASP A 350 -3.73 -7.67 20.12
C ASP A 350 -4.37 -7.32 21.48
N ALA A 351 -5.56 -6.73 21.46
CA ALA A 351 -6.30 -6.40 22.68
C ALA A 351 -6.61 -7.63 23.54
N GLU A 352 -7.02 -8.74 22.92
CA GLU A 352 -7.33 -9.98 23.64
C GLU A 352 -6.07 -10.66 24.19
N LEU A 353 -4.96 -10.68 23.43
CA LEU A 353 -3.67 -11.21 23.90
C LEU A 353 -3.14 -10.39 25.08
N ARG A 354 -3.15 -9.06 24.98
CA ARG A 354 -2.76 -8.16 26.08
C ARG A 354 -3.62 -8.34 27.31
N LYS A 355 -4.92 -8.48 27.11
CA LYS A 355 -5.85 -8.74 28.22
C LYS A 355 -5.49 -10.02 28.97
N ARG A 356 -5.22 -11.11 28.26
CA ARG A 356 -4.93 -12.43 28.85
C ARG A 356 -3.52 -12.52 29.43
N SER A 357 -2.54 -11.85 28.82
CA SER A 357 -1.18 -11.76 29.33
C SER A 357 -1.00 -10.68 30.40
N LYS A 358 -2.07 -10.01 30.81
CA LYS A 358 -2.04 -8.88 31.77
C LYS A 358 -1.15 -7.71 31.30
N GLY A 359 -1.14 -7.47 29.99
CA GLY A 359 -0.36 -6.41 29.35
C GLY A 359 1.05 -6.80 28.93
N LYS A 360 1.54 -7.99 29.27
CA LYS A 360 2.93 -8.39 29.02
C LYS A 360 3.24 -8.60 27.53
N HIS A 361 2.30 -9.17 26.78
CA HIS A 361 2.51 -9.54 25.37
C HIS A 361 1.40 -9.02 24.48
N GLY A 362 1.79 -8.64 23.25
CA GLY A 362 0.91 -8.21 22.18
C GLY A 362 1.42 -8.65 20.80
N ILE A 363 0.81 -8.12 19.76
CA ILE A 363 1.18 -8.48 18.36
C ILE A 363 2.62 -8.06 18.02
N CYS A 364 3.13 -6.97 18.60
CA CYS A 364 4.54 -6.60 18.42
C CYS A 364 5.48 -7.75 18.82
N ASP A 365 5.24 -8.36 19.98
CA ASP A 365 6.07 -9.48 20.48
C ASP A 365 5.92 -10.73 19.61
N LEU A 366 4.72 -11.00 19.10
CA LEU A 366 4.49 -12.10 18.15
C LEU A 366 5.25 -11.86 16.84
N MET A 367 5.23 -10.64 16.33
CA MET A 367 5.93 -10.29 15.09
C MET A 367 7.45 -10.48 15.24
N VAL A 368 8.05 -9.98 16.33
CA VAL A 368 9.47 -10.20 16.62
C VAL A 368 9.80 -11.68 16.66
N LYS A 369 9.01 -12.47 17.39
CA LYS A 369 9.20 -13.91 17.52
C LYS A 369 9.10 -14.66 16.19
N LEU A 370 8.18 -14.26 15.31
CA LEU A 370 8.05 -14.82 13.97
C LEU A 370 9.27 -14.47 13.10
N CYS A 371 9.74 -13.23 13.17
CA CYS A 371 10.95 -12.81 12.46
C CYS A 371 12.18 -13.58 12.93
N GLU A 372 12.43 -13.67 14.22
CA GLU A 372 13.56 -14.38 14.80
C GLU A 372 13.57 -15.88 14.41
N LYS A 373 12.39 -16.46 14.19
CA LYS A 373 12.26 -17.89 13.91
C LYS A 373 12.21 -18.25 12.44
N TYR A 374 11.62 -17.41 11.60
CA TYR A 374 11.27 -17.79 10.23
C TYR A 374 11.83 -16.84 9.15
N ALA A 375 12.24 -15.62 9.51
CA ALA A 375 12.59 -14.62 8.51
C ALA A 375 13.97 -14.83 7.87
N LEU A 376 14.09 -14.43 6.62
CA LEU A 376 15.37 -14.38 5.90
C LEU A 376 16.32 -13.38 6.55
N GLY A 377 17.62 -13.70 6.57
CA GLY A 377 18.66 -12.82 7.13
C GLY A 377 18.76 -12.79 8.65
N TYR A 378 17.95 -13.57 9.37
CA TYR A 378 18.12 -13.77 10.81
C TYR A 378 19.01 -14.98 11.09
N PRO A 379 20.07 -14.87 11.91
CA PRO A 379 21.11 -15.90 12.04
C PRO A 379 20.60 -17.27 12.51
N ASN A 380 19.55 -17.26 13.34
CA ASN A 380 19.00 -18.48 13.95
C ASN A 380 17.65 -18.90 13.35
N ALA A 381 17.18 -18.20 12.33
CA ALA A 381 15.90 -18.50 11.69
C ALA A 381 16.04 -19.69 10.73
N ILE A 382 14.95 -20.43 10.58
CA ILE A 382 14.88 -21.55 9.61
C ILE A 382 14.72 -21.08 8.16
N GLN A 383 14.48 -19.80 7.95
CA GLN A 383 14.46 -19.07 6.65
C GLN A 383 13.59 -19.70 5.55
N ILE A 384 12.48 -20.31 5.94
CA ILE A 384 11.53 -20.96 5.01
C ILE A 384 10.21 -20.21 4.86
N GLY A 385 10.11 -19.02 5.46
CA GLY A 385 8.86 -18.28 5.54
C GLY A 385 7.83 -18.91 6.47
N VAL A 386 6.61 -18.38 6.43
CA VAL A 386 5.50 -18.80 7.30
C VAL A 386 4.27 -19.19 6.50
N ASP A 387 3.46 -20.05 7.09
CA ASP A 387 2.06 -20.26 6.71
C ASP A 387 1.12 -19.89 7.88
N TYR A 388 -0.18 -19.99 7.66
CA TYR A 388 -1.17 -19.72 8.70
C TYR A 388 -0.93 -20.53 9.99
N LYS A 389 -0.56 -21.80 9.83
CA LYS A 389 -0.34 -22.72 10.97
C LYS A 389 0.83 -22.27 11.84
N ASP A 390 1.87 -21.71 11.24
CA ASP A 390 3.02 -21.19 11.96
C ASP A 390 2.63 -19.94 12.79
N ILE A 391 1.92 -18.98 12.20
CA ILE A 391 1.43 -17.77 12.88
C ILE A 391 0.53 -18.18 14.06
N ARG A 392 -0.44 -19.04 13.79
CA ARG A 392 -1.37 -19.57 14.80
C ARG A 392 -0.64 -20.28 15.94
N LYS A 393 0.33 -21.12 15.61
CA LYS A 393 1.13 -21.87 16.59
C LYS A 393 1.91 -20.94 17.50
N GLU A 394 2.60 -19.95 16.94
CA GLU A 394 3.38 -19.02 17.74
C GLU A 394 2.50 -18.14 18.63
N LEU A 395 1.34 -17.69 18.15
CA LEU A 395 0.34 -16.99 18.95
C LEU A 395 -0.13 -17.82 20.14
N VAL A 396 -0.51 -19.09 19.93
CA VAL A 396 -1.01 -19.98 20.98
C VAL A 396 0.06 -20.29 22.03
N ASN A 397 1.33 -20.32 21.62
CA ASN A 397 2.47 -20.58 22.51
C ASN A 397 2.92 -19.37 23.34
N MET A 398 2.37 -18.19 23.09
CA MET A 398 2.65 -17.01 23.92
C MET A 398 1.92 -17.09 25.27
N GLU A 399 2.46 -16.44 26.32
CA GLU A 399 1.73 -16.22 27.57
C GLU A 399 0.44 -15.45 27.28
N GLY A 400 -0.71 -15.98 27.66
CA GLY A 400 -2.02 -15.44 27.30
C GLY A 400 -2.59 -15.94 25.97
N GLY A 401 -1.78 -16.58 25.13
CA GLY A 401 -2.18 -17.06 23.81
C GLY A 401 -3.02 -18.32 23.79
N ARG A 402 -3.04 -19.10 24.89
CA ARG A 402 -3.84 -20.33 25.00
C ARG A 402 -5.31 -20.04 24.66
N ASN A 403 -5.89 -20.85 23.78
CA ASN A 403 -7.25 -20.69 23.23
C ASN A 403 -7.46 -19.47 22.30
N LEU A 404 -6.42 -18.67 21.99
CA LEU A 404 -6.53 -17.64 20.95
C LEU A 404 -6.51 -18.19 19.53
N GLY A 405 -6.03 -19.44 19.36
CA GLY A 405 -6.03 -20.08 18.04
C GLY A 405 -7.43 -20.16 17.41
N LYS A 406 -8.44 -20.60 18.22
CA LYS A 406 -9.83 -20.63 17.72
C LYS A 406 -10.37 -19.23 17.38
N TYR A 407 -10.05 -18.24 18.20
CA TYR A 407 -10.46 -16.86 17.94
C TYR A 407 -9.81 -16.30 16.66
N LEU A 408 -8.54 -16.64 16.42
CA LEU A 408 -7.88 -16.30 15.16
C LEU A 408 -8.50 -17.03 13.96
N ASP A 409 -8.81 -18.35 14.13
CA ASP A 409 -9.48 -19.14 13.09
C ASP A 409 -10.81 -18.49 12.68
N GLU A 410 -11.64 -18.08 13.66
CA GLU A 410 -12.91 -17.38 13.44
C GLU A 410 -12.71 -16.04 12.70
N LEU A 411 -11.72 -15.24 13.06
CA LEU A 411 -11.46 -13.95 12.40
C LEU A 411 -10.95 -14.10 10.96
N VAL A 412 -10.20 -15.16 10.67
CA VAL A 412 -9.52 -15.32 9.37
C VAL A 412 -10.38 -16.08 8.36
N PHE A 413 -11.12 -17.10 8.81
CA PHE A 413 -11.83 -18.01 7.90
C PHE A 413 -13.36 -17.86 7.92
N ASP A 414 -13.93 -17.30 8.99
CA ASP A 414 -15.37 -17.08 9.04
C ASP A 414 -15.76 -15.78 8.31
N LYS A 415 -16.93 -15.78 7.71
CA LYS A 415 -17.53 -14.60 7.07
C LYS A 415 -18.26 -13.75 8.11
N SER A 416 -17.48 -13.09 8.96
CA SER A 416 -18.00 -12.29 10.07
C SER A 416 -17.10 -11.09 10.39
N ALA A 417 -17.71 -10.00 10.80
CA ALA A 417 -16.97 -8.81 11.19
C ALA A 417 -16.32 -8.98 12.59
N PRO A 418 -15.09 -8.45 12.82
CA PRO A 418 -14.43 -8.48 14.11
C PRO A 418 -15.18 -7.68 15.17
N ASN A 419 -15.20 -8.13 16.42
CA ASN A 419 -15.84 -7.43 17.54
C ASN A 419 -14.96 -6.28 18.06
N ILE A 420 -14.91 -5.19 17.31
CA ILE A 420 -14.09 -4.02 17.58
C ILE A 420 -14.49 -3.33 18.88
N ALA A 421 -15.78 -3.33 19.22
CA ALA A 421 -16.28 -2.71 20.46
C ALA A 421 -15.66 -3.34 21.72
N LYS A 422 -15.45 -4.65 21.71
CA LYS A 422 -14.78 -5.38 22.80
C LYS A 422 -13.32 -4.97 22.95
N ALA A 423 -12.60 -4.82 21.83
CA ALA A 423 -11.20 -4.39 21.81
C ALA A 423 -11.05 -2.94 22.30
N LEU A 424 -11.88 -2.03 21.81
CA LEU A 424 -11.93 -0.64 22.27
C LEU A 424 -12.21 -0.55 23.77
N GLY A 425 -13.18 -1.34 24.25
CA GLY A 425 -13.55 -1.39 25.68
C GLY A 425 -12.39 -1.80 26.60
N TYR A 426 -11.51 -2.69 26.16
CA TYR A 426 -10.30 -3.06 26.91
C TYR A 426 -9.39 -1.85 27.18
N TYR A 427 -9.31 -0.93 26.23
CA TYR A 427 -8.52 0.29 26.32
C TYR A 427 -9.28 1.50 26.93
N GLY A 428 -10.52 1.29 27.38
CA GLY A 428 -11.36 2.37 27.93
C GLY A 428 -11.89 3.34 26.87
N LEU A 429 -12.01 2.85 25.64
CA LEU A 429 -12.56 3.55 24.50
C LEU A 429 -13.91 2.96 24.12
N SER A 430 -14.76 3.74 23.48
CA SER A 430 -16.03 3.27 22.94
C SER A 430 -16.35 3.94 21.61
N LEU A 431 -17.06 3.21 20.75
CA LEU A 431 -17.53 3.74 19.49
C LEU A 431 -18.93 4.31 19.67
N LYS A 432 -19.17 5.52 19.19
CA LYS A 432 -20.51 6.11 19.06
C LYS A 432 -20.71 6.58 17.63
N SER A 433 -21.81 6.13 17.04
CA SER A 433 -22.26 6.69 15.78
C SER A 433 -23.03 7.97 16.06
N LYS A 434 -22.60 9.08 15.45
CA LYS A 434 -23.29 10.36 15.51
C LYS A 434 -23.78 10.73 14.12
N VAL A 435 -24.97 11.29 14.04
CA VAL A 435 -25.46 11.91 12.80
C VAL A 435 -24.50 13.05 12.43
N SER A 436 -24.06 13.08 11.16
CA SER A 436 -23.19 14.15 10.67
C SER A 436 -23.85 15.51 10.90
N LYS A 437 -23.10 16.47 11.45
CA LYS A 437 -23.61 17.84 11.65
C LYS A 437 -24.00 18.53 10.35
N ASP A 438 -23.40 18.14 9.24
CA ASP A 438 -23.70 18.67 7.90
C ASP A 438 -25.04 18.14 7.38
N ASN A 439 -25.62 17.09 8.00
CA ASN A 439 -26.89 16.47 7.67
C ASN A 439 -27.91 16.58 8.82
N GLN A 440 -28.01 17.73 9.48
CA GLN A 440 -29.09 17.99 10.44
C GLN A 440 -30.48 18.01 9.79
N LEU A 441 -30.55 18.08 8.46
CA LEU A 441 -31.76 17.90 7.68
C LEU A 441 -31.81 16.43 7.24
N SER A 442 -32.87 15.74 7.64
CA SER A 442 -33.24 14.46 7.06
C SER A 442 -33.24 14.59 5.54
N SER A 443 -32.28 13.98 4.88
CA SER A 443 -32.24 13.97 3.42
C SER A 443 -32.76 12.66 2.87
N SER A 444 -33.49 12.74 1.79
CA SER A 444 -33.87 11.55 1.03
C SER A 444 -32.61 10.83 0.56
N TRP A 445 -32.56 9.53 0.77
CA TRP A 445 -31.39 8.70 0.51
C TRP A 445 -31.57 7.83 -0.73
N LEU A 446 -30.66 7.98 -1.68
CA LEU A 446 -30.64 7.18 -2.92
C LEU A 446 -29.92 5.84 -2.76
N GLY A 447 -28.97 5.75 -1.83
CA GLY A 447 -28.10 4.59 -1.69
C GLY A 447 -27.14 4.38 -2.87
N LEU A 448 -26.72 5.46 -3.53
CA LEU A 448 -25.83 5.43 -4.69
C LEU A 448 -24.52 6.16 -4.38
N ASN A 449 -23.42 5.59 -4.85
CA ASN A 449 -22.16 6.30 -4.97
C ASN A 449 -22.10 6.97 -6.34
N LEU A 450 -21.76 8.24 -6.36
CA LEU A 450 -21.89 9.10 -7.54
C LEU A 450 -20.58 9.84 -7.83
N SER A 451 -20.33 10.11 -9.10
CA SER A 451 -19.22 10.95 -9.54
C SER A 451 -19.67 12.00 -10.55
N ASP A 452 -19.04 13.18 -10.51
CA ASP A 452 -19.16 14.18 -11.56
C ASP A 452 -18.19 13.83 -12.70
N LYS A 453 -18.71 13.56 -13.88
CA LYS A 453 -17.91 13.21 -15.06
C LYS A 453 -18.43 13.95 -16.29
N GLY A 454 -17.63 14.91 -16.81
CA GLY A 454 -17.99 15.65 -18.02
C GLY A 454 -19.30 16.42 -17.92
N GLY A 455 -19.64 17.00 -16.75
CA GLY A 455 -20.89 17.73 -16.50
C GLY A 455 -22.12 16.85 -16.30
N LYS A 456 -21.94 15.55 -16.11
CA LYS A 456 -22.95 14.53 -15.84
C LYS A 456 -22.74 13.89 -14.48
N VAL A 457 -23.81 13.52 -13.81
CA VAL A 457 -23.76 12.77 -12.55
C VAL A 457 -23.90 11.29 -12.86
N GLN A 458 -22.82 10.54 -12.75
CA GLN A 458 -22.75 9.12 -13.06
C GLN A 458 -22.77 8.27 -11.79
N VAL A 459 -23.54 7.18 -11.82
CA VAL A 459 -23.57 6.16 -10.78
C VAL A 459 -22.30 5.31 -10.89
N THR A 460 -21.55 5.19 -9.81
CA THR A 460 -20.31 4.40 -9.76
C THR A 460 -20.51 3.05 -9.07
N SER A 461 -21.37 3.00 -8.06
CA SER A 461 -21.73 1.78 -7.33
C SER A 461 -22.96 2.03 -6.46
N HIS A 462 -23.53 0.94 -5.93
CA HIS A 462 -24.57 1.01 -4.90
C HIS A 462 -23.98 1.02 -3.49
N GLN A 463 -24.77 1.56 -2.57
CA GLN A 463 -24.62 1.29 -1.14
C GLN A 463 -25.52 0.12 -0.77
N SER A 464 -25.19 -0.59 0.29
CA SER A 464 -26.02 -1.68 0.77
C SER A 464 -27.47 -1.24 1.00
N ASN A 465 -28.41 -2.06 0.58
CA ASN A 465 -29.86 -1.79 0.70
C ASN A 465 -30.36 -0.54 -0.04
N SER A 466 -29.67 -0.08 -1.07
CA SER A 466 -30.16 1.00 -1.93
C SER A 466 -31.57 0.69 -2.46
N PRO A 467 -32.53 1.63 -2.33
CA PRO A 467 -33.86 1.46 -2.92
C PRO A 467 -33.84 1.48 -4.46
N LEU A 468 -32.74 1.92 -5.05
CA LEU A 468 -32.56 2.04 -6.50
C LEU A 468 -31.76 0.88 -7.10
N ARG A 469 -31.38 -0.13 -6.31
CA ARG A 469 -30.47 -1.20 -6.73
C ARG A 469 -30.94 -1.98 -7.95
N GLU A 470 -32.26 -2.20 -8.09
CA GLU A 470 -32.82 -2.96 -9.18
C GLU A 470 -33.20 -2.08 -10.40
N LEU A 471 -33.16 -0.77 -10.25
CA LEU A 471 -33.61 0.17 -11.29
C LEU A 471 -32.44 0.85 -12.00
N ILE A 472 -31.47 1.32 -11.25
CA ILE A 472 -30.36 2.15 -11.75
C ILE A 472 -29.06 1.38 -11.59
N MET A 473 -28.32 1.22 -12.68
CA MET A 473 -27.09 0.44 -12.71
C MET A 473 -25.84 1.34 -12.59
N PRO A 474 -24.70 0.81 -12.09
CA PRO A 474 -23.42 1.49 -12.24
C PRO A 474 -23.13 1.78 -13.72
N GLY A 475 -22.71 3.01 -14.00
CA GLY A 475 -22.56 3.52 -15.36
C GLY A 475 -23.70 4.43 -15.81
N ASP A 476 -24.87 4.33 -15.20
CA ASP A 476 -26.02 5.17 -15.55
C ASP A 476 -25.79 6.63 -15.18
N GLU A 477 -26.36 7.54 -15.96
CA GLU A 477 -26.38 8.97 -15.69
C GLU A 477 -27.70 9.36 -15.01
N LEU A 478 -27.63 10.02 -13.86
CA LEU A 478 -28.79 10.65 -13.23
C LEU A 478 -29.05 11.99 -13.89
N ILE A 479 -30.24 12.16 -14.49
CA ILE A 479 -30.61 13.35 -15.26
C ILE A 479 -31.42 14.34 -14.43
N SER A 480 -32.48 13.86 -13.78
CA SER A 480 -33.35 14.72 -12.96
C SER A 480 -34.02 13.96 -11.82
N ILE A 481 -34.39 14.70 -10.76
CA ILE A 481 -35.27 14.26 -9.68
C ILE A 481 -36.43 15.22 -9.59
N ASN A 482 -37.67 14.69 -9.58
CA ASN A 482 -38.92 15.47 -9.60
C ASN A 482 -38.87 16.59 -10.64
N ARG A 483 -38.37 16.26 -11.86
CA ARG A 483 -38.15 17.20 -12.99
C ARG A 483 -37.13 18.29 -12.78
N LEU A 484 -36.43 18.32 -11.63
CA LEU A 484 -35.30 19.22 -11.39
C LEU A 484 -34.02 18.58 -11.96
N ARG A 485 -33.42 19.25 -12.92
CA ARG A 485 -32.17 18.79 -13.56
C ARG A 485 -31.03 18.69 -12.56
N ILE A 486 -30.29 17.59 -12.63
CA ILE A 486 -29.07 17.34 -11.84
C ILE A 486 -27.87 17.71 -12.68
N ASN A 487 -27.06 18.70 -12.25
CA ASN A 487 -25.86 19.15 -12.95
C ASN A 487 -24.56 18.72 -12.24
N SER A 488 -24.65 18.31 -10.97
CA SER A 488 -23.50 17.89 -10.16
C SER A 488 -23.99 17.10 -8.95
N VAL A 489 -23.08 16.30 -8.36
CA VAL A 489 -23.33 15.62 -7.08
C VAL A 489 -23.68 16.62 -5.98
N LYS A 490 -23.05 17.81 -6.00
CA LYS A 490 -23.35 18.89 -5.05
C LYS A 490 -24.78 19.40 -5.19
N SER A 491 -25.25 19.65 -6.43
CA SER A 491 -26.63 20.08 -6.67
C SER A 491 -27.65 19.03 -6.27
N LEU A 492 -27.37 17.76 -6.57
CA LEU A 492 -28.19 16.64 -6.14
C LEU A 492 -28.33 16.57 -4.61
N LYS A 493 -27.24 16.68 -3.86
CA LYS A 493 -27.29 16.71 -2.37
C LYS A 493 -28.20 17.85 -1.85
N SER A 494 -28.16 19.02 -2.48
CA SER A 494 -29.02 20.14 -2.11
C SER A 494 -30.50 19.89 -2.41
N ILE A 495 -30.81 19.17 -3.48
CA ILE A 495 -32.18 18.74 -3.82
C ILE A 495 -32.66 17.72 -2.79
N LEU A 496 -31.89 16.66 -2.55
CA LEU A 496 -32.22 15.59 -1.63
C LEU A 496 -32.48 16.07 -0.20
N ALA A 497 -31.77 17.09 0.25
CA ALA A 497 -31.95 17.70 1.57
C ALA A 497 -33.34 18.34 1.78
N LYS A 498 -34.06 18.66 0.70
CA LYS A 498 -35.36 19.32 0.74
C LYS A 498 -36.48 18.47 0.14
N LEU A 499 -36.15 17.26 -0.27
CA LEU A 499 -37.06 16.39 -1.01
C LEU A 499 -37.88 15.52 -0.05
N GLU A 500 -39.20 15.51 -0.22
CA GLU A 500 -40.06 14.52 0.40
C GLU A 500 -39.76 13.13 -0.20
N PRO A 501 -39.54 12.10 0.63
CA PRO A 501 -39.02 10.80 0.17
C PRO A 501 -40.05 9.94 -0.54
N SER A 502 -41.34 10.27 -0.47
CA SER A 502 -42.39 9.48 -1.07
C SER A 502 -42.67 9.86 -2.53
N ASN A 503 -42.91 8.87 -3.37
CA ASN A 503 -43.32 9.03 -4.79
C ASN A 503 -42.37 9.92 -5.60
N VAL A 504 -41.07 9.73 -5.41
CA VAL A 504 -40.01 10.51 -6.07
C VAL A 504 -39.87 10.07 -7.52
N GLU A 505 -40.00 11.00 -8.46
CA GLU A 505 -39.78 10.76 -9.87
C GLU A 505 -38.29 10.91 -10.20
N ILE A 506 -37.68 9.84 -10.71
CA ILE A 506 -36.24 9.82 -11.07
C ILE A 506 -36.11 9.58 -12.57
N CYS A 507 -35.41 10.49 -13.26
CA CYS A 507 -35.05 10.34 -14.67
C CYS A 507 -33.57 10.01 -14.79
N TYR A 508 -33.23 8.97 -15.52
CA TYR A 508 -31.88 8.51 -15.73
C TYR A 508 -31.66 7.97 -17.13
N ASN A 509 -30.43 7.92 -17.57
CA ASN A 509 -30.01 7.35 -18.84
C ASN A 509 -29.33 6.01 -18.58
N HIS A 510 -29.92 4.93 -19.10
CA HIS A 510 -29.36 3.59 -19.10
C HIS A 510 -29.01 3.19 -20.52
N GLU A 511 -27.72 3.03 -20.81
CA GLU A 511 -27.22 2.63 -22.13
C GLU A 511 -27.82 3.45 -23.30
N GLY A 512 -27.97 4.77 -23.14
CA GLY A 512 -28.56 5.65 -24.15
C GLY A 512 -30.07 5.76 -24.12
N ILE A 513 -30.76 4.97 -23.30
CA ILE A 513 -32.23 4.99 -23.16
C ILE A 513 -32.60 5.82 -21.94
N ILE A 514 -33.41 6.85 -22.15
CA ILE A 514 -33.95 7.67 -21.06
C ILE A 514 -35.09 6.92 -20.40
N LYS A 515 -34.98 6.68 -19.11
CA LYS A 515 -35.99 6.03 -18.27
C LYS A 515 -36.53 6.99 -17.23
N LEU A 516 -37.75 6.78 -16.82
CA LEU A 516 -38.44 7.56 -15.81
C LEU A 516 -39.22 6.62 -14.89
N ASP A 517 -38.81 6.59 -13.63
CA ASP A 517 -39.44 5.74 -12.62
C ASP A 517 -39.87 6.57 -11.42
N LYS A 518 -40.87 6.05 -10.68
CA LYS A 518 -41.32 6.61 -9.40
C LYS A 518 -41.07 5.63 -8.30
N ILE A 519 -40.43 6.10 -7.25
CA ILE A 519 -40.00 5.26 -6.14
C ILE A 519 -40.12 6.01 -4.81
N ASP A 520 -40.33 5.24 -3.75
CA ASP A 520 -40.24 5.74 -2.40
C ASP A 520 -38.77 5.62 -1.92
N LEU A 521 -38.17 6.75 -1.57
CA LEU A 521 -36.85 6.81 -1.00
C LEU A 521 -36.94 6.63 0.52
N ARG A 522 -35.80 6.33 1.12
CA ARG A 522 -35.67 6.30 2.59
C ARG A 522 -35.05 7.61 3.07
N ILE A 523 -35.27 7.88 4.36
CA ILE A 523 -34.51 8.90 5.07
C ILE A 523 -33.46 8.18 5.89
N GLU A 524 -32.21 8.28 5.48
CA GLU A 524 -31.09 7.74 6.25
C GLU A 524 -30.14 8.88 6.62
N PRO A 525 -29.87 9.04 7.93
CA PRO A 525 -28.86 9.99 8.36
C PRO A 525 -27.47 9.45 8.02
N GLU A 526 -26.59 10.29 7.48
CA GLU A 526 -25.17 9.96 7.39
C GLU A 526 -24.60 9.81 8.79
N LEU A 527 -24.20 8.60 9.14
CA LEU A 527 -23.60 8.30 10.43
C LEU A 527 -22.06 8.45 10.33
N LYS A 528 -21.49 9.24 11.22
CA LYS A 528 -20.04 9.29 11.42
C LYS A 528 -19.69 8.59 12.73
N ASN A 529 -18.79 7.64 12.64
CA ASN A 529 -18.25 6.97 13.80
C ASN A 529 -17.29 7.89 14.54
N LYS A 530 -17.47 8.00 15.85
CA LYS A 530 -16.63 8.79 16.75
C LYS A 530 -16.15 7.95 17.92
N LEU A 531 -14.86 8.04 18.21
CA LEU A 531 -14.28 7.43 19.41
C LEU A 531 -14.50 8.32 20.62
N ASN A 532 -15.02 7.73 21.69
CA ASN A 532 -15.23 8.40 22.98
C ASN A 532 -14.38 7.74 24.08
N GLY A 533 -14.13 8.50 25.13
CA GLY A 533 -13.25 8.10 26.23
C GLY A 533 -11.82 8.60 25.99
N ASN A 534 -11.08 8.81 27.08
CA ASN A 534 -9.69 9.32 27.03
C ASN A 534 -8.64 8.18 27.08
N GLY A 535 -9.08 6.94 26.85
CA GLY A 535 -8.25 5.79 27.09
C GLY A 535 -7.98 5.56 28.60
N ASN A 536 -7.69 4.35 28.98
CA ASN A 536 -7.32 3.99 30.35
C ASN A 536 -5.78 3.85 30.48
N ALA A 537 -5.29 3.44 31.67
CA ALA A 537 -3.86 3.25 31.89
C ALA A 537 -3.23 2.23 30.92
N LYS A 538 -3.98 1.22 30.50
CA LYS A 538 -3.51 0.20 29.52
C LYS A 538 -3.30 0.80 28.13
N TRP A 539 -4.17 1.72 27.72
CA TRP A 539 -4.01 2.45 26.46
C TRP A 539 -2.78 3.35 26.51
N ARG A 540 -2.63 4.14 27.57
CA ARG A 540 -1.47 5.02 27.74
C ARG A 540 -0.15 4.26 27.78
N ASP A 541 -0.10 3.11 28.46
CA ASP A 541 1.06 2.23 28.44
C ASP A 541 1.34 1.65 27.04
N TYR A 542 0.27 1.31 26.32
CA TYR A 542 0.40 0.73 24.98
C TYR A 542 0.99 1.71 23.95
N ILE A 543 0.56 2.97 23.98
CA ILE A 543 1.04 4.02 23.07
C ILE A 543 2.31 4.74 23.54
N ALA A 544 2.83 4.40 24.72
CA ALA A 544 4.07 4.99 25.21
C ALA A 544 5.27 4.53 24.38
N SER A 545 6.22 5.45 24.12
CA SER A 545 7.47 5.14 23.44
C SER A 545 8.24 4.02 24.14
N ARG A 546 8.89 3.17 23.35
CA ARG A 546 9.81 2.13 23.83
C ARG A 546 11.27 2.51 23.61
N VAL A 547 11.54 3.68 23.03
CA VAL A 547 12.89 4.22 22.89
C VAL A 547 13.38 4.68 24.27
N ILE A 548 14.52 4.11 24.72
CA ILE A 548 15.16 4.41 26.00
C ILE A 548 16.18 5.54 25.81
#